data_236c633d2171c5ece141eebaeda45729
#
_entry.id   236c633d2171c5ece141eebaeda45729
#
_cell.length_a   1.000
_cell.length_b   1.000
_cell.length_c   1.000
_cell.angle_alpha   90.00
_cell.angle_beta   90.00
_cell.angle_gamma   90.00
#
_symmetry.space_group_name_H-M   'P 1'
#
loop_
_entity.id
_entity.type
_entity.pdbx_description
1 polymer ?
#
loop_
_entity_poly.entity_id
_entity_poly.type
_entity_poly.pdbx_seq_one_letter_code
_entity_poly.pdbx_strand_id
1 'polypeptide(L)'
;LNSFRKKLTVIFQLFAKYNATVNENIQYSDVYHNESNSKIKKAAEFAHSDNFISKLPNQYETQLGRSFRHGEELSGGQWQKLALTRAFYKDADIIILDEPTSFIDPLAEEDIFSNLRKMNKDKMMILITHRIYNLKMADRIFVMDSGQIVESGSHTELIKQDGLYKEMFDKQS
;
A
#
# COMPACT_ATOMS: atom_id res chain seq x y z
N LEU A 1 -8.96 -21.86 -6.80
CA LEU A 1 -8.55 -20.96 -5.70
C LEU A 1 -7.07 -20.55 -5.79
N ASN A 2 -6.13 -21.46 -6.06
CA ASN A 2 -4.70 -21.13 -6.11
C ASN A 2 -4.34 -20.19 -7.29
N SER A 3 -5.00 -20.29 -8.44
CA SER A 3 -4.74 -19.40 -9.58
C SER A 3 -5.21 -17.96 -9.30
N PHE A 4 -6.33 -17.80 -8.59
CA PHE A 4 -6.83 -16.48 -8.20
C PHE A 4 -5.92 -15.79 -7.17
N ARG A 5 -5.44 -16.55 -6.15
CA ARG A 5 -4.55 -16.01 -5.12
C ARG A 5 -3.22 -15.49 -5.68
N LYS A 6 -2.74 -16.08 -6.78
CA LYS A 6 -1.54 -15.60 -7.47
C LYS A 6 -1.72 -14.22 -8.09
N LYS A 7 -2.95 -13.91 -8.52
CA LYS A 7 -3.33 -12.66 -9.20
C LYS A 7 -3.78 -11.55 -8.25
N LEU A 8 -3.90 -11.82 -6.95
CA LEU A 8 -4.43 -10.90 -5.96
C LEU A 8 -3.38 -10.57 -4.92
N THR A 9 -3.20 -9.30 -4.62
CA THR A 9 -2.52 -8.84 -3.41
C THR A 9 -3.45 -7.98 -2.57
N VAL A 10 -3.38 -8.10 -1.24
CA VAL A 10 -4.19 -7.34 -0.29
C VAL A 10 -3.28 -6.80 0.79
N ILE A 11 -3.34 -5.51 1.04
CA ILE A 11 -2.75 -4.87 2.21
C ILE A 11 -3.91 -4.44 3.10
N PHE A 12 -4.00 -5.06 4.27
CA PHE A 12 -4.98 -4.72 5.30
C PHE A 12 -4.47 -3.57 6.16
N GLN A 13 -5.37 -2.83 6.78
CA GLN A 13 -5.04 -1.82 7.79
C GLN A 13 -4.15 -2.40 8.90
N LEU A 14 -4.45 -3.63 9.35
CA LEU A 14 -3.64 -4.41 10.27
C LEU A 14 -2.80 -5.44 9.49
N PHE A 15 -1.70 -5.01 8.92
CA PHE A 15 -0.81 -5.87 8.16
C PHE A 15 0.08 -6.73 9.07
N ALA A 16 0.43 -7.93 8.60
CA ALA A 16 1.29 -8.85 9.34
C ALA A 16 2.73 -8.31 9.45
N LYS A 17 3.29 -8.39 10.66
CA LYS A 17 4.69 -8.11 10.98
C LYS A 17 5.40 -9.45 11.23
N TYR A 18 6.28 -9.83 10.33
CA TYR A 18 7.00 -11.09 10.47
C TYR A 18 8.36 -10.89 11.14
N ASN A 19 8.64 -11.72 12.15
CA ASN A 19 9.97 -11.80 12.78
C ASN A 19 10.92 -12.56 11.85
N ALA A 20 11.44 -11.86 10.85
CA ALA A 20 12.30 -12.39 9.78
C ALA A 20 13.17 -11.24 9.26
N THR A 21 14.12 -11.50 8.35
CA THR A 21 14.88 -10.43 7.71
C THR A 21 13.96 -9.50 6.89
N VAL A 22 14.41 -8.30 6.57
CA VAL A 22 13.70 -7.39 5.66
C VAL A 22 13.45 -8.08 4.32
N ASN A 23 14.46 -8.76 3.80
CA ASN A 23 14.41 -9.50 2.54
C ASN A 23 13.31 -10.58 2.55
N GLU A 24 13.34 -11.47 3.56
CA GLU A 24 12.31 -12.50 3.74
C GLU A 24 10.91 -11.91 3.91
N ASN A 25 10.80 -10.82 4.67
CA ASN A 25 9.53 -10.10 4.84
C ASN A 25 8.92 -9.68 3.50
N ILE A 26 9.73 -9.24 2.54
CA ILE A 26 9.27 -8.85 1.21
C ILE A 26 8.90 -10.08 0.39
N GLN A 27 9.76 -11.10 0.39
CA GLN A 27 9.58 -12.33 -0.38
C GLN A 27 8.36 -13.16 0.04
N TYR A 28 7.93 -13.11 1.31
CA TYR A 28 6.72 -13.79 1.77
C TYR A 28 5.44 -13.38 1.03
N SER A 29 5.44 -12.26 0.32
CA SER A 29 4.29 -11.85 -0.51
C SER A 29 4.16 -12.68 -1.78
N ASP A 30 5.26 -13.26 -2.29
CA ASP A 30 5.26 -14.13 -3.47
C ASP A 30 6.17 -15.35 -3.28
N VAL A 31 5.65 -16.35 -2.61
CA VAL A 31 6.38 -17.61 -2.32
C VAL A 31 6.55 -18.52 -3.56
N TYR A 32 5.93 -18.17 -4.68
CA TYR A 32 6.00 -18.96 -5.91
C TYR A 32 7.13 -18.51 -6.85
N HIS A 33 7.59 -17.28 -6.69
CA HIS A 33 8.64 -16.71 -7.54
C HIS A 33 9.75 -16.15 -6.66
N ASN A 34 10.88 -16.88 -6.64
CA ASN A 34 12.09 -16.41 -5.96
C ASN A 34 12.86 -15.51 -6.94
N GLU A 35 12.44 -14.24 -7.03
CA GLU A 35 13.03 -13.31 -8.00
C GLU A 35 14.23 -12.56 -7.43
N SER A 36 15.00 -11.95 -8.34
CA SER A 36 16.30 -11.32 -8.07
C SER A 36 16.21 -10.16 -7.05
N ASN A 37 17.32 -9.92 -6.33
CA ASN A 37 17.50 -8.78 -5.43
C ASN A 37 17.17 -7.41 -6.10
N SER A 38 17.29 -7.31 -7.43
CA SER A 38 16.95 -6.10 -8.18
C SER A 38 15.43 -5.80 -8.14
N LYS A 39 14.56 -6.81 -8.18
CA LYS A 39 13.10 -6.63 -8.07
C LYS A 39 12.71 -6.17 -6.66
N ILE A 40 13.35 -6.75 -5.63
CA ILE A 40 13.14 -6.36 -4.23
C ILE A 40 13.50 -4.88 -4.05
N LYS A 41 14.67 -4.46 -4.52
CA LYS A 41 15.12 -3.09 -4.41
C LYS A 41 14.19 -2.12 -5.15
N LYS A 42 13.79 -2.44 -6.37
CA LYS A 42 12.83 -1.64 -7.13
C LYS A 42 11.49 -1.48 -6.42
N ALA A 43 10.96 -2.57 -5.84
CA ALA A 43 9.73 -2.52 -5.06
C ALA A 43 9.88 -1.64 -3.79
N ALA A 44 11.04 -1.70 -3.13
CA ALA A 44 11.36 -0.88 -1.97
C ALA A 44 11.50 0.61 -2.33
N GLU A 45 12.09 0.94 -3.46
CA GLU A 45 12.17 2.31 -3.99
C GLU A 45 10.76 2.87 -4.26
N PHE A 46 9.88 2.10 -4.90
CA PHE A 46 8.49 2.53 -5.14
C PHE A 46 7.69 2.79 -3.88
N ALA A 47 7.92 2.01 -2.82
CA ALA A 47 7.27 2.17 -1.51
C ALA A 47 7.98 3.18 -0.60
N HIS A 48 9.07 3.83 -1.05
CA HIS A 48 9.95 4.66 -0.23
C HIS A 48 10.47 3.95 1.04
N SER A 49 10.58 2.62 1.00
CA SER A 49 11.15 1.84 2.09
C SER A 49 12.67 1.72 2.01
N ASP A 50 13.27 1.81 0.82
CA ASP A 50 14.73 1.78 0.62
C ASP A 50 15.45 2.87 1.42
N ASN A 51 14.82 4.02 1.61
CA ASN A 51 15.34 5.16 2.37
C ASN A 51 15.68 4.82 3.83
N PHE A 52 14.90 3.97 4.48
CA PHE A 52 15.20 3.53 5.84
C PHE A 52 15.94 2.19 5.87
N ILE A 53 15.66 1.28 4.93
CA ILE A 53 16.33 -0.03 4.85
C ILE A 53 17.84 0.15 4.67
N SER A 54 18.26 1.07 3.82
CA SER A 54 19.69 1.38 3.60
C SER A 54 20.44 1.85 4.85
N LYS A 55 19.71 2.35 5.87
CA LYS A 55 20.26 2.82 7.15
C LYS A 55 20.26 1.76 8.24
N LEU A 56 19.62 0.61 8.02
CA LEU A 56 19.63 -0.51 8.97
C LEU A 56 21.02 -1.17 9.00
N PRO A 57 21.43 -1.78 10.14
CA PRO A 57 22.79 -2.33 10.33
C PRO A 57 23.24 -3.29 9.24
N ASN A 58 22.35 -4.18 8.78
CA ASN A 58 22.61 -5.16 7.72
C ASN A 58 21.67 -4.93 6.51
N GLN A 59 21.12 -3.72 6.36
CA GLN A 59 20.24 -3.37 5.25
C GLN A 59 19.10 -4.39 5.07
N TYR A 60 18.98 -5.00 3.89
CA TYR A 60 17.96 -6.00 3.58
C TYR A 60 18.10 -7.30 4.39
N GLU A 61 19.28 -7.61 4.90
CA GLU A 61 19.55 -8.78 5.74
C GLU A 61 19.38 -8.48 7.23
N THR A 62 18.91 -7.28 7.59
CA THR A 62 18.61 -6.93 8.97
C THR A 62 17.45 -7.76 9.49
N GLN A 63 17.66 -8.44 10.62
CA GLN A 63 16.63 -9.19 11.32
C GLN A 63 15.64 -8.23 11.99
N LEU A 64 14.34 -8.40 11.75
CA LEU A 64 13.28 -7.61 12.35
C LEU A 64 12.61 -8.35 13.51
N GLY A 65 12.17 -7.57 14.51
CA GLY A 65 11.38 -8.05 15.65
C GLY A 65 12.19 -8.26 16.92
N ARG A 66 11.61 -7.85 18.04
CA ARG A 66 12.20 -7.89 19.39
C ARG A 66 12.45 -9.29 19.93
N SER A 67 11.90 -10.31 19.29
CA SER A 67 12.09 -11.71 19.70
C SER A 67 13.52 -12.21 19.46
N PHE A 68 14.32 -11.50 18.68
CA PHE A 68 15.70 -11.83 18.39
C PHE A 68 16.66 -10.93 19.17
N ARG A 69 17.78 -11.49 19.64
CA ARG A 69 18.78 -10.82 20.49
C ARG A 69 19.34 -9.52 19.88
N HIS A 70 19.30 -9.40 18.56
CA HIS A 70 19.79 -8.24 17.78
C HIS A 70 18.78 -7.83 16.71
N GLY A 71 17.48 -8.09 16.96
CA GLY A 71 16.42 -7.72 16.02
C GLY A 71 16.07 -6.25 16.12
N GLU A 72 15.98 -5.59 14.97
CA GLU A 72 15.57 -4.19 14.87
C GLU A 72 14.05 -4.07 14.91
N GLU A 73 13.54 -3.04 15.57
CA GLU A 73 12.11 -2.71 15.60
C GLU A 73 11.82 -1.51 14.70
N LEU A 74 10.96 -1.69 13.73
CA LEU A 74 10.54 -0.62 12.82
C LEU A 74 9.41 0.23 13.44
N SER A 75 9.40 1.52 13.12
CA SER A 75 8.25 2.39 13.43
C SER A 75 7.00 1.94 12.65
N GLY A 76 5.80 2.41 13.07
CA GLY A 76 4.54 2.11 12.37
C GLY A 76 4.59 2.47 10.87
N GLY A 77 5.11 3.66 10.55
CA GLY A 77 5.26 4.09 9.16
C GLY A 77 6.27 3.29 8.35
N GLN A 78 7.38 2.84 8.97
CA GLN A 78 8.35 1.94 8.32
C GLN A 78 7.75 0.57 8.05
N TRP A 79 7.02 0.00 9.00
CA TRP A 79 6.27 -1.24 8.80
C TRP A 79 5.24 -1.11 7.68
N GLN A 80 4.53 0.02 7.60
CA GLN A 80 3.55 0.26 6.54
C GLN A 80 4.21 0.37 5.16
N LYS A 81 5.34 1.09 5.04
CA LYS A 81 6.15 1.14 3.81
C LYS A 81 6.65 -0.26 3.41
N LEU A 82 7.04 -1.09 4.37
CA LEU A 82 7.44 -2.47 4.11
C LEU A 82 6.25 -3.34 3.64
N ALA A 83 5.05 -3.13 4.19
CA ALA A 83 3.84 -3.80 3.72
C ALA A 83 3.48 -3.39 2.27
N LEU A 84 3.62 -2.11 1.93
CA LEU A 84 3.47 -1.63 0.55
C LEU A 84 4.53 -2.23 -0.39
N THR A 85 5.78 -2.37 0.08
CA THR A 85 6.85 -3.03 -0.69
C THR A 85 6.46 -4.46 -1.07
N ARG A 86 5.79 -5.20 -0.19
CA ARG A 86 5.24 -6.54 -0.48
C ARG A 86 4.25 -6.51 -1.64
N ALA A 87 3.36 -5.52 -1.66
CA ALA A 87 2.39 -5.38 -2.75
C ALA A 87 3.06 -5.08 -4.09
N PHE A 88 4.06 -4.18 -4.09
CA PHE A 88 4.83 -3.86 -5.29
C PHE A 88 5.69 -5.03 -5.77
N TYR A 89 6.29 -5.80 -4.84
CA TYR A 89 7.10 -6.97 -5.18
C TYR A 89 6.28 -8.08 -5.81
N LYS A 90 5.09 -8.37 -5.28
CA LYS A 90 4.20 -9.42 -5.81
C LYS A 90 3.71 -9.11 -7.21
N ASP A 91 3.54 -7.84 -7.57
CA ASP A 91 3.16 -7.40 -8.92
C ASP A 91 1.87 -8.07 -9.45
N ALA A 92 0.86 -8.21 -8.58
CA ALA A 92 -0.40 -8.88 -8.88
C ALA A 92 -1.30 -8.08 -9.85
N ASP A 93 -2.20 -8.77 -10.58
CA ASP A 93 -3.17 -8.15 -11.50
C ASP A 93 -4.24 -7.33 -10.75
N ILE A 94 -4.56 -7.74 -9.50
CA ILE A 94 -5.55 -7.09 -8.64
C ILE A 94 -4.86 -6.69 -7.33
N ILE A 95 -4.96 -5.42 -6.96
CA ILE A 95 -4.37 -4.86 -5.75
C ILE A 95 -5.49 -4.26 -4.90
N ILE A 96 -5.64 -4.72 -3.66
CA ILE A 96 -6.57 -4.15 -2.69
C ILE A 96 -5.75 -3.52 -1.56
N LEU A 97 -5.98 -2.25 -1.31
CA LEU A 97 -5.29 -1.44 -0.31
C LEU A 97 -6.33 -0.87 0.67
N ASP A 98 -6.25 -1.29 1.93
CA ASP A 98 -7.10 -0.83 3.00
C ASP A 98 -6.30 0.10 3.92
N GLU A 99 -6.60 1.40 3.87
CA GLU A 99 -5.90 2.48 4.59
C GLU A 99 -4.36 2.41 4.47
N PRO A 100 -3.82 2.32 3.23
CA PRO A 100 -2.42 1.94 3.02
C PRO A 100 -1.39 2.99 3.48
N THR A 101 -1.83 4.19 3.87
CA THR A 101 -0.95 5.33 4.20
C THR A 101 -1.26 5.98 5.54
N SER A 102 -2.05 5.32 6.40
CA SER A 102 -2.51 5.86 7.69
C SER A 102 -1.38 6.31 8.64
N PHE A 103 -0.19 5.70 8.55
CA PHE A 103 1.00 6.03 9.36
C PHE A 103 2.12 6.70 8.54
N ILE A 104 1.83 7.12 7.30
CA ILE A 104 2.80 7.73 6.39
C ILE A 104 2.58 9.24 6.36
N ASP A 105 3.68 9.98 6.30
CA ASP A 105 3.65 11.44 6.16
C ASP A 105 3.07 11.86 4.80
N PRO A 106 2.42 13.04 4.70
CA PRO A 106 1.72 13.45 3.49
C PRO A 106 2.60 13.56 2.24
N LEU A 107 3.88 13.95 2.39
CA LEU A 107 4.79 14.09 1.24
C LEU A 107 5.16 12.71 0.67
N ALA A 108 5.50 11.76 1.54
CA ALA A 108 5.79 10.39 1.10
C ALA A 108 4.53 9.69 0.58
N GLU A 109 3.36 10.03 1.08
CA GLU A 109 2.06 9.53 0.62
C GLU A 109 1.79 9.90 -0.84
N GLU A 110 1.98 11.19 -1.21
CA GLU A 110 1.79 11.66 -2.59
C GLU A 110 2.69 10.91 -3.58
N ASP A 111 3.95 10.72 -3.22
CA ASP A 111 4.90 9.96 -4.03
C ASP A 111 4.50 8.49 -4.20
N ILE A 112 4.05 7.85 -3.11
CA ILE A 112 3.57 6.46 -3.14
C ILE A 112 2.36 6.33 -4.07
N PHE A 113 1.38 7.22 -3.99
CA PHE A 113 0.23 7.21 -4.88
C PHE A 113 0.62 7.50 -6.33
N SER A 114 1.57 8.41 -6.58
CA SER A 114 2.13 8.63 -7.92
C SER A 114 2.76 7.35 -8.49
N ASN A 115 3.51 6.61 -7.65
CA ASN A 115 4.12 5.34 -8.05
C ASN A 115 3.08 4.23 -8.28
N LEU A 116 2.03 4.15 -7.44
CA LEU A 116 0.90 3.26 -7.64
C LEU A 116 0.22 3.49 -9.00
N ARG A 117 0.01 4.75 -9.39
CA ARG A 117 -0.52 5.10 -10.72
C ARG A 117 0.35 4.59 -11.87
N LYS A 118 1.68 4.78 -11.76
CA LYS A 118 2.62 4.37 -12.81
C LYS A 118 2.63 2.86 -13.02
N MET A 119 2.45 2.09 -11.94
CA MET A 119 2.41 0.62 -12.01
C MET A 119 1.10 0.07 -12.57
N ASN A 120 0.01 0.83 -12.45
CA ASN A 120 -1.35 0.29 -12.60
C ASN A 120 -1.97 0.45 -13.99
N LYS A 121 -1.21 0.78 -15.03
CA LYS A 121 -1.79 1.01 -16.37
C LYS A 121 -2.65 -0.15 -16.89
N ASP A 122 -2.37 -1.40 -16.44
CA ASP A 122 -3.06 -2.62 -16.88
C ASP A 122 -3.58 -3.45 -15.71
N LYS A 123 -3.75 -2.87 -14.51
CA LYS A 123 -4.12 -3.58 -13.29
C LYS A 123 -5.37 -2.98 -12.65
N MET A 124 -6.12 -3.81 -11.93
CA MET A 124 -7.23 -3.35 -11.11
C MET A 124 -6.72 -2.97 -9.72
N MET A 125 -6.96 -1.73 -9.30
CA MET A 125 -6.69 -1.28 -7.93
C MET A 125 -7.99 -0.92 -7.23
N ILE A 126 -8.17 -1.46 -6.02
CA ILE A 126 -9.23 -1.06 -5.10
C ILE A 126 -8.56 -0.39 -3.90
N LEU A 127 -8.86 0.88 -3.69
CA LEU A 127 -8.37 1.67 -2.58
C LEU A 127 -9.52 1.93 -1.60
N ILE A 128 -9.37 1.52 -0.37
CA ILE A 128 -10.28 1.86 0.73
C ILE A 128 -9.57 2.93 1.57
N THR A 129 -10.17 4.09 1.69
CA THR A 129 -9.58 5.20 2.45
C THR A 129 -10.62 6.20 2.90
N HIS A 130 -10.34 6.87 4.02
CA HIS A 130 -11.06 8.05 4.46
C HIS A 130 -10.38 9.36 4.04
N ARG A 131 -9.20 9.31 3.39
CA ARG A 131 -8.44 10.47 2.89
C ARG A 131 -8.90 10.84 1.48
N ILE A 132 -9.88 11.73 1.39
CA ILE A 132 -10.62 12.00 0.15
C ILE A 132 -9.76 12.70 -0.91
N TYR A 133 -8.78 13.50 -0.51
CA TYR A 133 -7.91 14.21 -1.46
C TYR A 133 -7.13 13.26 -2.40
N ASN A 134 -6.87 12.02 -1.97
CA ASN A 134 -6.22 11.00 -2.80
C ASN A 134 -7.15 10.38 -3.85
N LEU A 135 -8.48 10.52 -3.65
CA LEU A 135 -9.48 9.92 -4.56
C LEU A 135 -9.62 10.66 -5.88
N LYS A 136 -9.07 11.88 -6.03
CA LYS A 136 -9.04 12.61 -7.32
C LYS A 136 -8.41 11.81 -8.45
N MET A 137 -7.58 10.84 -8.11
CA MET A 137 -6.88 9.97 -9.06
C MET A 137 -7.67 8.72 -9.47
N ALA A 138 -8.74 8.39 -8.78
CA ALA A 138 -9.51 7.18 -9.03
C ALA A 138 -10.41 7.36 -10.27
N ASP A 139 -10.48 6.32 -11.10
CA ASP A 139 -11.38 6.30 -12.26
C ASP A 139 -12.84 6.27 -11.81
N ARG A 140 -13.11 5.59 -10.69
CA ARG A 140 -14.44 5.49 -10.09
C ARG A 140 -14.37 5.45 -8.57
N ILE A 141 -15.24 6.21 -7.93
CA ILE A 141 -15.40 6.31 -6.48
C ILE A 141 -16.74 5.72 -6.11
N PHE A 142 -16.79 4.96 -5.02
CA PHE A 142 -18.00 4.47 -4.37
C PHE A 142 -18.04 5.02 -2.96
N VAL A 143 -19.06 5.80 -2.64
CA VAL A 143 -19.30 6.30 -1.28
C VAL A 143 -20.20 5.33 -0.57
N MET A 144 -19.74 4.87 0.59
CA MET A 144 -20.49 3.91 1.41
C MET A 144 -20.97 4.59 2.69
N ASP A 145 -22.24 4.38 3.00
CA ASP A 145 -22.83 4.75 4.28
C ASP A 145 -23.76 3.63 4.76
N SER A 146 -23.69 3.31 6.05
CA SER A 146 -24.52 2.28 6.70
C SER A 146 -24.56 0.94 5.96
N GLY A 147 -23.41 0.53 5.37
CA GLY A 147 -23.27 -0.74 4.63
C GLY A 147 -23.83 -0.74 3.21
N GLN A 148 -24.23 0.43 2.70
CA GLN A 148 -24.78 0.59 1.35
C GLN A 148 -23.95 1.58 0.53
N ILE A 149 -23.91 1.39 -0.79
CA ILE A 149 -23.35 2.37 -1.71
C ILE A 149 -24.41 3.45 -1.94
N VAL A 150 -24.14 4.65 -1.45
CA VAL A 150 -25.07 5.80 -1.53
C VAL A 150 -24.76 6.70 -2.72
N GLU A 151 -23.52 6.79 -3.14
CA GLU A 151 -23.10 7.56 -4.31
C GLU A 151 -22.02 6.79 -5.09
N SER A 152 -21.96 6.99 -6.40
CA SER A 152 -20.89 6.47 -7.24
C SER A 152 -20.63 7.34 -8.46
N GLY A 153 -19.37 7.57 -8.78
CA GLY A 153 -18.96 8.40 -9.92
C GLY A 153 -17.47 8.72 -9.89
N SER A 154 -17.00 9.52 -10.83
CA SER A 154 -15.69 10.17 -10.77
C SER A 154 -15.70 11.30 -9.74
N HIS A 155 -14.51 11.74 -9.32
CA HIS A 155 -14.37 12.92 -8.45
C HIS A 155 -15.16 14.14 -8.98
N THR A 156 -15.04 14.43 -10.28
CA THR A 156 -15.69 15.58 -10.90
C THR A 156 -17.23 15.48 -10.89
N GLU A 157 -17.76 14.27 -11.08
CA GLU A 157 -19.21 14.03 -11.04
C GLU A 157 -19.74 14.18 -9.61
N LEU A 158 -19.08 13.56 -8.63
CA LEU A 158 -19.51 13.59 -7.24
C LEU A 158 -19.43 14.96 -6.59
N ILE A 159 -18.42 15.78 -6.93
CA ILE A 159 -18.37 17.19 -6.48
C ILE A 159 -19.57 18.00 -7.00
N LYS A 160 -20.04 17.74 -8.23
CA LYS A 160 -21.18 18.43 -8.82
C LYS A 160 -22.52 17.98 -8.25
N GLN A 161 -22.63 16.76 -7.74
CA GLN A 161 -23.85 16.21 -7.15
C GLN A 161 -24.21 16.87 -5.81
N ASP A 162 -23.26 17.58 -5.17
CA ASP A 162 -23.45 18.27 -3.88
C ASP A 162 -23.97 17.34 -2.76
N GLY A 163 -23.50 16.09 -2.80
CA GLY A 163 -23.90 15.02 -1.89
C GLY A 163 -22.88 14.77 -0.77
N LEU A 164 -22.96 13.57 -0.17
CA LEU A 164 -22.10 13.17 0.94
C LEU A 164 -20.61 13.22 0.60
N TYR A 165 -20.24 12.82 -0.63
CA TYR A 165 -18.84 12.92 -1.09
C TYR A 165 -18.30 14.33 -1.01
N LYS A 166 -19.09 15.31 -1.51
CA LYS A 166 -18.69 16.72 -1.50
C LYS A 166 -18.57 17.24 -0.07
N GLU A 167 -19.55 16.93 0.78
CA GLU A 167 -19.49 17.30 2.20
C GLU A 167 -18.22 16.79 2.89
N MET A 168 -17.86 15.53 2.66
CA MET A 168 -16.64 14.92 3.19
C MET A 168 -15.37 15.57 2.61
N PHE A 169 -15.37 15.90 1.31
CA PHE A 169 -14.27 16.55 0.63
C PHE A 169 -14.02 17.96 1.19
N ASP A 170 -15.09 18.77 1.33
CA ASP A 170 -15.01 20.15 1.83
C ASP A 170 -14.51 20.20 3.30
N LYS A 171 -14.81 19.17 4.10
CA LYS A 171 -14.30 19.05 5.49
C LYS A 171 -12.81 18.69 5.58
N GLN A 172 -12.20 18.14 4.52
CA GLN A 172 -10.80 17.75 4.51
C GLN A 172 -9.90 18.66 3.67
N SER A 173 -10.50 19.59 2.92
CA SER A 173 -9.81 20.60 2.12
C SER A 173 -9.65 21.87 2.92
#